data_1f2fd6e9578ec0a3f781529c7ba3f85f
#
_entry.id   1f2fd6e9578ec0a3f781529c7ba3f85f
#
_cell.length_a   1.000
_cell.length_b   1.000
_cell.length_c   1.000
_cell.angle_alpha   90.00
_cell.angle_beta   90.00
_cell.angle_gamma   90.00
#
_symmetry.space_group_name_H-M   'P 1'
#
loop_
_entity.id
_entity.type
_entity.pdbx_description
1 polymer ?
#
loop_
_entity_poly.entity_id
_entity_poly.type
_entity_poly.pdbx_seq_one_letter_code
_entity_poly.pdbx_strand_id
1 'polypeptide(L)'
;MSVSCTIRKVVIPAAGLGIRLLPATKAVPKEMMPIAGRPLIQFAVEEAAASGLETVILVVGKGKNLVAEHFHRNLELEDALVQRGKSEDAELIRRLSELIEIRTVHQDVPLGLADAIRRARALVGNEPFAVILPDVLIDAPIPCTRQLINCYDKHPGCTIATRTIDPAQADRFGVLDVVPFSEAGDGRTLRVVGVTERPQPGSAFSHYGIFGRYILEPAIFSCIDRTRPGFAGELQLADSLLLSAERAPLYAYLFQGAHYDAGNKLGFVQATVAYALKDPELAQPLQTYWERIQPPKIKVAV
;
A
#
# COMPACT_ATOMS: atom_id res chain seq x y z
N MET A 1 23.12 5.83 18.64
CA MET A 1 22.02 5.30 19.44
C MET A 1 20.95 4.89 18.43
N SER A 2 20.66 3.60 18.26
CA SER A 2 19.55 3.14 17.41
C SER A 2 18.26 3.57 18.12
N VAL A 3 17.52 4.51 17.53
CA VAL A 3 16.16 4.83 17.97
C VAL A 3 15.36 3.54 17.75
N SER A 4 14.95 2.89 18.84
CA SER A 4 14.06 1.74 18.76
C SER A 4 12.80 2.20 18.04
N CYS A 5 12.54 1.63 16.86
CA CYS A 5 11.30 1.91 16.12
C CYS A 5 10.12 1.42 16.96
N THR A 6 9.23 2.33 17.34
CA THR A 6 8.06 1.99 18.17
C THR A 6 7.09 1.08 17.42
N ILE A 7 7.10 1.14 16.07
CA ILE A 7 6.22 0.37 15.19
C ILE A 7 7.03 -0.76 14.54
N ARG A 8 6.67 -2.00 14.83
CA ARG A 8 7.40 -3.19 14.38
C ARG A 8 6.63 -4.02 13.37
N LYS A 9 5.30 -3.89 13.31
CA LYS A 9 4.42 -4.74 12.51
C LYS A 9 3.72 -3.95 11.43
N VAL A 10 3.48 -4.61 10.29
CA VAL A 10 2.65 -4.07 9.21
C VAL A 10 1.61 -5.08 8.78
N VAL A 11 0.40 -4.60 8.52
CA VAL A 11 -0.68 -5.38 7.91
C VAL A 11 -0.75 -5.01 6.43
N ILE A 12 -0.68 -6.02 5.55
CA ILE A 12 -0.80 -5.85 4.11
C ILE A 12 -2.05 -6.62 3.64
N PRO A 13 -3.16 -5.93 3.35
CA PRO A 13 -4.38 -6.54 2.82
C PRO A 13 -4.20 -7.00 1.38
N ALA A 14 -4.29 -8.30 1.14
CA ALA A 14 -4.14 -8.95 -0.17
C ALA A 14 -5.33 -9.86 -0.54
N ALA A 15 -6.50 -9.65 0.08
CA ALA A 15 -7.68 -10.50 -0.11
C ALA A 15 -8.64 -10.00 -1.22
N GLY A 16 -8.48 -8.76 -1.72
CA GLY A 16 -9.38 -8.14 -2.70
C GLY A 16 -9.45 -8.89 -4.04
N LEU A 17 -10.59 -8.84 -4.73
CA LEU A 17 -10.85 -9.60 -5.96
C LEU A 17 -10.10 -9.10 -7.22
N GLY A 18 -9.57 -7.89 -7.20
CA GLY A 18 -8.81 -7.34 -8.34
C GLY A 18 -9.65 -7.04 -9.59
N ILE A 19 -10.95 -6.77 -9.44
CA ILE A 19 -11.91 -6.62 -10.55
C ILE A 19 -11.52 -5.55 -11.58
N ARG A 20 -10.84 -4.48 -11.16
CA ARG A 20 -10.41 -3.38 -12.04
C ARG A 20 -9.32 -3.79 -13.06
N LEU A 21 -8.64 -4.93 -12.84
CA LEU A 21 -7.60 -5.48 -13.71
C LEU A 21 -8.06 -6.71 -14.49
N LEU A 22 -9.36 -7.04 -14.47
CA LEU A 22 -9.88 -8.12 -15.31
C LEU A 22 -9.61 -7.84 -16.80
N PRO A 23 -9.38 -8.92 -17.61
CA PRO A 23 -9.43 -10.35 -17.27
C PRO A 23 -8.14 -10.93 -16.65
N ALA A 24 -7.02 -10.17 -16.54
CA ALA A 24 -5.74 -10.67 -16.05
C ALA A 24 -5.84 -11.30 -14.65
N THR A 25 -6.63 -10.70 -13.79
CA THR A 25 -6.81 -11.15 -12.40
C THR A 25 -7.84 -12.27 -12.21
N LYS A 26 -8.34 -12.87 -13.30
CA LYS A 26 -9.24 -14.03 -13.23
C LYS A 26 -8.58 -15.24 -12.57
N ALA A 27 -7.30 -15.48 -12.89
CA ALA A 27 -6.54 -16.64 -12.41
C ALA A 27 -5.34 -16.27 -11.54
N VAL A 28 -4.88 -15.02 -11.61
CA VAL A 28 -3.70 -14.54 -10.87
C VAL A 28 -4.14 -13.45 -9.89
N PRO A 29 -3.77 -13.54 -8.60
CA PRO A 29 -4.00 -12.45 -7.67
C PRO A 29 -3.42 -11.12 -8.19
N LYS A 30 -4.14 -10.00 -8.03
CA LYS A 30 -3.64 -8.69 -8.48
C LYS A 30 -2.29 -8.36 -7.86
N GLU A 31 -2.06 -8.84 -6.66
CA GLU A 31 -0.85 -8.64 -5.88
C GLU A 31 0.38 -9.33 -6.51
N MET A 32 0.14 -10.33 -7.38
CA MET A 32 1.16 -11.06 -8.14
C MET A 32 1.38 -10.52 -9.56
N MET A 33 0.64 -9.49 -9.97
CA MET A 33 0.85 -8.83 -11.26
C MET A 33 2.23 -8.15 -11.29
N PRO A 34 3.07 -8.41 -12.34
CA PRO A 34 4.45 -7.95 -12.35
C PRO A 34 4.57 -6.48 -12.82
N ILE A 35 5.31 -5.69 -12.07
CA ILE A 35 5.78 -4.35 -12.45
C ILE A 35 7.30 -4.46 -12.72
N ALA A 36 7.71 -4.29 -13.97
CA ALA A 36 9.12 -4.41 -14.38
C ALA A 36 9.80 -5.70 -13.82
N GLY A 37 9.11 -6.85 -13.93
CA GLY A 37 9.62 -8.15 -13.50
C GLY A 37 9.40 -8.50 -12.02
N ARG A 38 8.93 -7.58 -11.16
CA ARG A 38 8.68 -7.83 -9.74
C ARG A 38 7.18 -7.79 -9.41
N PRO A 39 6.61 -8.76 -8.67
CA PRO A 39 5.22 -8.72 -8.25
C PRO A 39 4.88 -7.49 -7.41
N LEU A 40 3.67 -6.96 -7.55
CA LEU A 40 3.19 -5.79 -6.77
C LEU A 40 3.39 -5.96 -5.26
N ILE A 41 3.14 -7.15 -4.73
CA ILE A 41 3.28 -7.42 -3.30
C ILE A 41 4.72 -7.24 -2.82
N GLN A 42 5.71 -7.51 -3.66
CA GLN A 42 7.12 -7.40 -3.31
C GLN A 42 7.49 -5.96 -2.99
N PHE A 43 7.00 -4.98 -3.74
CA PHE A 43 7.24 -3.55 -3.45
C PHE A 43 6.71 -3.15 -2.07
N ALA A 44 5.55 -3.65 -1.66
CA ALA A 44 4.98 -3.36 -0.35
C ALA A 44 5.81 -3.98 0.79
N VAL A 45 6.31 -5.19 0.59
CA VAL A 45 7.15 -5.89 1.57
C VAL A 45 8.56 -5.28 1.64
N GLU A 46 9.15 -4.91 0.50
CA GLU A 46 10.41 -4.17 0.45
C GLU A 46 10.29 -2.79 1.13
N GLU A 47 9.18 -2.07 0.93
CA GLU A 47 8.92 -0.80 1.63
C GLU A 47 8.82 -1.02 3.14
N ALA A 48 8.16 -2.08 3.59
CA ALA A 48 8.05 -2.43 5.00
C ALA A 48 9.43 -2.69 5.62
N ALA A 49 10.25 -3.52 4.99
CA ALA A 49 11.61 -3.83 5.45
C ALA A 49 12.51 -2.58 5.47
N ALA A 50 12.50 -1.78 4.39
CA ALA A 50 13.23 -0.52 4.30
C ALA A 50 12.74 0.55 5.30
N SER A 51 11.51 0.41 5.80
CA SER A 51 10.96 1.25 6.87
C SER A 51 11.38 0.79 8.26
N GLY A 52 12.12 -0.34 8.40
CA GLY A 52 12.60 -0.88 9.67
C GLY A 52 11.53 -1.66 10.44
N LEU A 53 10.50 -2.15 9.74
CA LEU A 53 9.53 -3.07 10.31
C LEU A 53 10.11 -4.48 10.38
N GLU A 54 9.62 -5.27 11.34
CA GLU A 54 10.17 -6.60 11.64
C GLU A 54 9.25 -7.73 11.16
N THR A 55 7.93 -7.50 11.13
CA THR A 55 6.95 -8.52 10.78
C THR A 55 5.90 -7.95 9.83
N VAL A 56 5.69 -8.64 8.71
CA VAL A 56 4.56 -8.43 7.78
C VAL A 56 3.46 -9.43 8.09
N ILE A 57 2.24 -8.94 8.28
CA ILE A 57 1.03 -9.74 8.41
C ILE A 57 0.26 -9.62 7.09
N LEU A 58 0.38 -10.65 6.24
CA LEU A 58 -0.38 -10.73 4.99
C LEU A 58 -1.81 -11.21 5.27
N VAL A 59 -2.78 -10.42 4.86
CA VAL A 59 -4.19 -10.84 4.89
C VAL A 59 -4.57 -11.32 3.50
N VAL A 60 -4.63 -12.64 3.31
CA VAL A 60 -4.87 -13.26 2.01
C VAL A 60 -6.30 -13.78 1.88
N GLY A 61 -6.85 -13.73 0.66
CA GLY A 61 -8.14 -14.32 0.35
C GLY A 61 -8.05 -15.81 0.04
N LYS A 62 -9.19 -16.46 -0.04
CA LYS A 62 -9.27 -17.88 -0.43
C LYS A 62 -8.59 -18.12 -1.79
N GLY A 63 -7.70 -19.09 -1.85
CA GLY A 63 -6.97 -19.46 -3.08
C GLY A 63 -5.82 -18.52 -3.46
N LYS A 64 -5.41 -17.58 -2.59
CA LYS A 64 -4.32 -16.63 -2.84
C LYS A 64 -3.01 -16.99 -2.14
N ASN A 65 -2.74 -18.27 -1.88
CA ASN A 65 -1.51 -18.70 -1.20
C ASN A 65 -0.24 -18.29 -1.92
N LEU A 66 -0.26 -18.19 -3.27
CA LEU A 66 0.86 -17.71 -4.08
C LEU A 66 1.46 -16.38 -3.60
N VAL A 67 0.65 -15.51 -2.98
CA VAL A 67 1.13 -14.23 -2.45
C VAL A 67 2.10 -14.42 -1.30
N ALA A 68 1.83 -15.37 -0.42
CA ALA A 68 2.73 -15.70 0.70
C ALA A 68 3.90 -16.60 0.24
N GLU A 69 3.62 -17.56 -0.66
CA GLU A 69 4.62 -18.49 -1.22
C GLU A 69 5.77 -17.75 -1.91
N HIS A 70 5.50 -16.58 -2.49
CA HIS A 70 6.52 -15.72 -3.12
C HIS A 70 7.68 -15.35 -2.16
N PHE A 71 7.42 -15.33 -0.85
CA PHE A 71 8.41 -15.00 0.18
C PHE A 71 8.94 -16.22 0.93
N HIS A 72 8.51 -17.43 0.58
CA HIS A 72 9.04 -18.65 1.16
C HIS A 72 10.28 -19.13 0.39
N ARG A 73 11.18 -19.82 1.11
CA ARG A 73 12.34 -20.49 0.50
C ARG A 73 11.87 -21.52 -0.53
N ASN A 74 12.49 -21.54 -1.67
CA ASN A 74 12.32 -22.57 -2.68
C ASN A 74 13.66 -23.24 -2.96
N LEU A 75 14.02 -24.19 -2.11
CA LEU A 75 15.31 -24.88 -2.15
C LEU A 75 15.55 -25.60 -3.47
N GLU A 76 14.50 -26.19 -4.06
CA GLU A 76 14.59 -26.87 -5.36
C GLU A 76 14.96 -25.90 -6.48
N LEU A 77 14.34 -24.73 -6.51
CA LEU A 77 14.68 -23.68 -7.49
C LEU A 77 16.08 -23.10 -7.24
N GLU A 78 16.45 -22.84 -5.97
CA GLU A 78 17.78 -22.35 -5.60
C GLU A 78 18.87 -23.32 -6.08
N ASP A 79 18.72 -24.62 -5.81
CA ASP A 79 19.66 -25.66 -6.23
C ASP A 79 19.74 -25.79 -7.76
N ALA A 80 18.59 -25.72 -8.44
CA ALA A 80 18.54 -25.76 -9.91
C ALA A 80 19.24 -24.55 -10.56
N LEU A 81 19.15 -23.37 -9.96
CA LEU A 81 19.86 -22.16 -10.43
C LEU A 81 21.37 -22.29 -10.24
N VAL A 82 21.80 -22.77 -9.07
CA VAL A 82 23.24 -23.00 -8.79
C VAL A 82 23.84 -24.01 -9.77
N GLN A 83 23.14 -25.15 -10.02
CA GLN A 83 23.59 -26.15 -11.01
C GLN A 83 23.71 -25.62 -12.43
N ARG A 84 22.95 -24.58 -12.78
CA ARG A 84 23.01 -23.88 -14.08
C ARG A 84 24.02 -22.74 -14.12
N GLY A 85 24.81 -22.53 -13.07
CA GLY A 85 25.76 -21.44 -12.96
C GLY A 85 25.12 -20.07 -12.69
N LYS A 86 23.84 -20.01 -12.28
CA LYS A 86 23.08 -18.79 -11.99
C LYS A 86 23.04 -18.48 -10.49
N SER A 87 24.21 -18.40 -9.88
CA SER A 87 24.34 -18.21 -8.42
C SER A 87 23.80 -16.86 -7.95
N GLU A 88 23.85 -15.82 -8.77
CA GLU A 88 23.30 -14.49 -8.45
C GLU A 88 21.76 -14.54 -8.38
N ASP A 89 21.11 -15.25 -9.32
CA ASP A 89 19.66 -15.45 -9.31
C ASP A 89 19.23 -16.26 -8.09
N ALA A 90 20.00 -17.31 -7.71
CA ALA A 90 19.74 -18.10 -6.51
C ALA A 90 19.84 -17.25 -5.23
N GLU A 91 20.85 -16.38 -5.16
CA GLU A 91 21.02 -15.46 -4.04
C GLU A 91 19.89 -14.41 -3.96
N LEU A 92 19.43 -13.90 -5.13
CA LEU A 92 18.33 -12.96 -5.20
C LEU A 92 17.05 -13.53 -4.57
N ILE A 93 16.66 -14.76 -4.98
CA ILE A 93 15.44 -15.38 -4.44
C ILE A 93 15.59 -15.78 -2.96
N ARG A 94 16.78 -16.16 -2.51
CA ARG A 94 17.06 -16.43 -1.11
C ARG A 94 16.89 -15.17 -0.26
N ARG A 95 17.50 -14.06 -0.66
CA ARG A 95 17.37 -12.76 0.06
C ARG A 95 15.92 -12.29 0.16
N LEU A 96 15.11 -12.57 -0.85
CA LEU A 96 13.69 -12.22 -0.80
C LEU A 96 12.97 -12.96 0.34
N SER A 97 13.32 -14.22 0.60
CA SER A 97 12.73 -15.01 1.67
C SER A 97 13.27 -14.68 3.07
N GLU A 98 14.40 -14.00 3.15
CA GLU A 98 15.05 -13.56 4.39
C GLU A 98 14.81 -12.08 4.72
N LEU A 99 14.08 -11.36 3.85
CA LEU A 99 13.94 -9.91 3.90
C LEU A 99 13.25 -9.42 5.18
N ILE A 100 12.19 -10.10 5.59
CA ILE A 100 11.36 -9.75 6.74
C ILE A 100 10.51 -10.95 7.15
N GLU A 101 10.15 -11.09 8.44
CA GLU A 101 9.25 -12.15 8.88
C GLU A 101 7.86 -11.99 8.25
N ILE A 102 7.36 -13.05 7.59
CA ILE A 102 6.01 -13.08 6.99
C ILE A 102 5.09 -13.97 7.83
N ARG A 103 3.97 -13.42 8.26
CA ARG A 103 2.86 -14.15 8.88
C ARG A 103 1.61 -13.99 8.04
N THR A 104 0.77 -15.01 7.98
CA THR A 104 -0.42 -15.00 7.12
C THR A 104 -1.68 -15.20 7.96
N VAL A 105 -2.73 -14.43 7.64
CA VAL A 105 -4.09 -14.63 8.12
C VAL A 105 -5.06 -14.61 6.94
N HIS A 106 -6.24 -15.22 7.11
CA HIS A 106 -7.20 -15.36 6.02
C HIS A 106 -8.41 -14.44 6.20
N GLN A 107 -8.82 -13.83 5.09
CA GLN A 107 -10.13 -13.21 4.92
C GLN A 107 -10.89 -14.00 3.85
N ASP A 108 -11.69 -14.98 4.29
CA ASP A 108 -12.40 -15.90 3.38
C ASP A 108 -13.49 -15.22 2.57
N VAL A 109 -14.13 -14.21 3.15
CA VAL A 109 -15.16 -13.38 2.50
C VAL A 109 -14.64 -11.95 2.42
N PRO A 110 -14.62 -11.30 1.24
CA PRO A 110 -14.10 -9.94 1.07
C PRO A 110 -15.09 -8.89 1.60
N LEU A 111 -15.10 -8.70 2.91
CA LEU A 111 -15.99 -7.77 3.62
C LEU A 111 -15.43 -6.34 3.74
N GLY A 112 -14.42 -5.99 2.96
CA GLY A 112 -13.81 -4.66 2.94
C GLY A 112 -12.49 -4.55 3.69
N LEU A 113 -11.87 -3.35 3.61
CA LEU A 113 -10.54 -3.08 4.13
C LEU A 113 -10.48 -3.16 5.66
N ALA A 114 -11.46 -2.61 6.36
CA ALA A 114 -11.49 -2.66 7.81
C ALA A 114 -11.60 -4.11 8.33
N ASP A 115 -12.40 -4.97 7.67
CA ASP A 115 -12.47 -6.39 8.04
C ASP A 115 -11.13 -7.10 7.79
N ALA A 116 -10.44 -6.82 6.69
CA ALA A 116 -9.12 -7.38 6.44
C ALA A 116 -8.14 -7.02 7.58
N ILE A 117 -8.10 -5.76 7.99
CA ILE A 117 -7.28 -5.30 9.13
C ILE A 117 -7.72 -6.00 10.42
N ARG A 118 -9.02 -6.14 10.67
CA ARG A 118 -9.55 -6.84 11.85
C ARG A 118 -9.05 -8.28 11.96
N ARG A 119 -8.88 -9.00 10.84
CA ARG A 119 -8.34 -10.37 10.81
C ARG A 119 -6.92 -10.45 11.37
N ALA A 120 -6.15 -9.39 11.26
CA ALA A 120 -4.78 -9.34 11.77
C ALA A 120 -4.69 -9.08 13.29
N ARG A 121 -5.80 -8.77 13.97
CA ARG A 121 -5.85 -8.32 15.38
C ARG A 121 -5.03 -9.20 16.33
N ALA A 122 -5.16 -10.53 16.23
CA ALA A 122 -4.47 -11.46 17.11
C ALA A 122 -2.93 -11.41 16.94
N LEU A 123 -2.43 -11.19 15.72
CA LEU A 123 -1.01 -11.10 15.42
C LEU A 123 -0.45 -9.69 15.69
N VAL A 124 -1.25 -8.65 15.51
CA VAL A 124 -0.89 -7.26 15.87
C VAL A 124 -0.73 -7.14 17.38
N GLY A 125 -1.68 -7.69 18.14
CA GLY A 125 -1.69 -7.54 19.60
C GLY A 125 -2.12 -6.14 20.04
N ASN A 126 -1.46 -5.60 21.06
CA ASN A 126 -1.74 -4.28 21.63
C ASN A 126 -0.61 -3.28 21.32
N GLU A 127 -0.12 -3.29 20.09
CA GLU A 127 0.96 -2.42 19.61
C GLU A 127 0.46 -1.55 18.45
N PRO A 128 0.97 -0.31 18.28
CA PRO A 128 0.73 0.44 17.06
C PRO A 128 1.34 -0.30 15.87
N PHE A 129 0.71 -0.20 14.72
CA PHE A 129 1.11 -0.93 13.53
C PHE A 129 0.90 -0.13 12.25
N ALA A 130 1.66 -0.47 11.22
CA ALA A 130 1.49 0.09 9.90
C ALA A 130 0.44 -0.69 9.09
N VAL A 131 -0.14 -0.02 8.08
CA VAL A 131 -0.92 -0.67 7.02
C VAL A 131 -0.39 -0.19 5.68
N ILE A 132 -0.15 -1.12 4.75
CA ILE A 132 0.29 -0.83 3.39
C ILE A 132 -0.69 -1.49 2.41
N LEU A 133 -1.35 -0.69 1.55
CA LEU A 133 -2.12 -1.21 0.44
C LEU A 133 -1.17 -1.54 -0.73
N PRO A 134 -1.07 -2.81 -1.16
CA PRO A 134 -0.03 -3.25 -2.09
C PRO A 134 -0.22 -2.74 -3.52
N ASP A 135 -1.41 -2.30 -3.90
CA ASP A 135 -1.71 -1.78 -5.22
C ASP A 135 -1.45 -0.26 -5.38
N VAL A 136 -1.07 0.43 -4.32
CA VAL A 136 -0.57 1.81 -4.37
C VAL A 136 0.94 1.78 -4.22
N LEU A 137 1.67 2.01 -5.29
CA LEU A 137 3.13 2.13 -5.26
C LEU A 137 3.52 3.57 -4.94
N ILE A 138 4.45 3.75 -4.00
CA ILE A 138 5.01 5.06 -3.67
C ILE A 138 6.52 4.99 -3.81
N ASP A 139 7.02 5.78 -4.74
CA ASP A 139 8.42 5.87 -5.08
C ASP A 139 9.03 7.13 -4.46
N ALA A 140 9.86 6.94 -3.45
CA ALA A 140 10.44 8.01 -2.66
C ALA A 140 11.82 7.62 -2.12
N PRO A 141 12.75 8.58 -1.94
CA PRO A 141 14.06 8.31 -1.32
C PRO A 141 13.94 7.79 0.12
N ILE A 142 12.98 8.31 0.88
CA ILE A 142 12.59 7.79 2.21
C ILE A 142 11.25 7.09 2.03
N PRO A 143 11.14 5.79 2.31
CA PRO A 143 9.88 5.05 2.17
C PRO A 143 8.71 5.78 2.82
N CYS A 144 7.54 5.80 2.17
CA CYS A 144 6.38 6.53 2.69
C CYS A 144 5.99 6.05 4.10
N THR A 145 6.02 4.75 4.34
CA THR A 145 5.76 4.17 5.66
C THR A 145 6.75 4.69 6.71
N ARG A 146 8.06 4.83 6.38
CA ARG A 146 9.05 5.44 7.27
C ARG A 146 8.75 6.91 7.54
N GLN A 147 8.28 7.66 6.54
CA GLN A 147 7.87 9.06 6.75
C GLN A 147 6.72 9.16 7.77
N LEU A 148 5.75 8.25 7.69
CA LEU A 148 4.63 8.19 8.64
C LEU A 148 5.10 7.77 10.04
N ILE A 149 6.01 6.81 10.16
CA ILE A 149 6.61 6.41 11.44
C ILE A 149 7.31 7.61 12.09
N ASN A 150 8.09 8.37 11.32
CA ASN A 150 8.77 9.56 11.83
C ASN A 150 7.79 10.67 12.28
N CYS A 151 6.61 10.75 11.66
CA CYS A 151 5.53 11.62 12.10
C CYS A 151 4.92 11.12 13.42
N TYR A 152 4.60 9.82 13.48
CA TYR A 152 4.04 9.17 14.66
C TYR A 152 4.95 9.28 15.90
N ASP A 153 6.26 9.11 15.73
CA ASP A 153 7.23 9.21 16.82
C ASP A 153 7.24 10.60 17.46
N LYS A 154 6.88 11.64 16.70
CA LYS A 154 6.75 13.02 17.18
C LYS A 154 5.35 13.35 17.71
N HIS A 155 4.34 12.80 17.04
CA HIS A 155 2.93 13.08 17.27
C HIS A 155 2.15 11.75 17.32
N PRO A 156 2.16 11.06 18.49
CA PRO A 156 1.43 9.79 18.63
C PRO A 156 -0.06 9.93 18.32
N GLY A 157 -0.59 8.99 17.52
CA GLY A 157 -1.96 8.95 17.06
C GLY A 157 -2.06 8.32 15.66
N CYS A 158 -3.24 7.90 15.25
CA CYS A 158 -3.42 7.38 13.91
C CYS A 158 -2.93 8.40 12.87
N THR A 159 -2.10 7.94 11.92
CA THR A 159 -1.51 8.81 10.89
C THR A 159 -1.78 8.24 9.50
N ILE A 160 -2.22 9.08 8.57
CA ILE A 160 -2.63 8.69 7.21
C ILE A 160 -1.74 9.40 6.19
N ALA A 161 -1.23 8.66 5.20
CA ALA A 161 -0.54 9.27 4.05
C ALA A 161 -1.55 10.00 3.17
N THR A 162 -1.29 11.28 2.91
CA THR A 162 -2.15 12.12 2.08
C THR A 162 -1.37 12.95 1.07
N ARG A 163 -2.05 13.36 0.02
CA ARG A 163 -1.65 14.39 -0.94
C ARG A 163 -2.88 15.11 -1.47
N THR A 164 -2.63 16.28 -2.07
CA THR A 164 -3.67 16.96 -2.85
C THR A 164 -4.03 16.15 -4.09
N ILE A 165 -5.31 16.05 -4.35
CA ILE A 165 -5.90 15.40 -5.53
C ILE A 165 -6.69 16.44 -6.33
N ASP A 166 -6.93 16.14 -7.61
CA ASP A 166 -7.89 16.89 -8.40
C ASP A 166 -9.30 16.67 -7.82
N PRO A 167 -10.03 17.74 -7.44
CA PRO A 167 -11.41 17.62 -6.93
C PRO A 167 -12.36 16.86 -7.86
N ALA A 168 -12.12 16.90 -9.16
CA ALA A 168 -12.90 16.15 -10.15
C ALA A 168 -12.71 14.63 -10.05
N GLN A 169 -11.69 14.16 -9.32
CA GLN A 169 -11.37 12.74 -9.10
C GLN A 169 -11.60 12.29 -7.65
N ALA A 170 -12.21 13.13 -6.82
CA ALA A 170 -12.42 12.84 -5.40
C ALA A 170 -13.24 11.57 -5.15
N ASP A 171 -14.17 11.23 -6.05
CA ASP A 171 -14.98 10.00 -6.03
C ASP A 171 -14.19 8.70 -6.13
N ARG A 172 -12.88 8.79 -6.44
CA ARG A 172 -11.97 7.64 -6.55
C ARG A 172 -11.18 7.36 -5.27
N PHE A 173 -11.22 8.28 -4.30
CA PHE A 173 -10.41 8.27 -3.09
C PHE A 173 -11.28 8.33 -1.83
N GLY A 174 -10.75 7.82 -0.72
CA GLY A 174 -11.14 8.35 0.57
C GLY A 174 -10.58 9.78 0.68
N VAL A 175 -11.38 10.71 1.14
CA VAL A 175 -11.03 12.13 1.25
C VAL A 175 -10.98 12.54 2.71
N LEU A 176 -9.97 13.33 3.07
CA LEU A 176 -9.74 13.83 4.42
C LEU A 176 -10.09 15.32 4.51
N ASP A 177 -10.96 15.70 5.45
CA ASP A 177 -11.11 17.08 5.86
C ASP A 177 -10.04 17.38 6.91
N VAL A 178 -9.23 18.38 6.64
CA VAL A 178 -8.05 18.67 7.46
C VAL A 178 -7.98 20.14 7.84
N VAL A 179 -7.37 20.39 8.99
CA VAL A 179 -6.99 21.74 9.42
C VAL A 179 -5.47 21.78 9.68
N PRO A 180 -4.84 22.94 9.57
CA PRO A 180 -3.42 23.09 9.90
C PRO A 180 -3.11 22.61 11.32
N PHE A 181 -1.96 21.94 11.48
CA PHE A 181 -1.43 21.54 12.78
C PHE A 181 -0.10 22.26 13.00
N SER A 182 -0.19 23.50 13.47
CA SER A 182 0.96 24.41 13.63
C SER A 182 2.01 23.89 14.63
N GLU A 183 1.60 23.10 15.61
CA GLU A 183 2.49 22.50 16.62
C GLU A 183 3.49 21.50 16.00
N ALA A 184 3.18 20.91 14.85
CA ALA A 184 4.10 20.01 14.16
C ALA A 184 5.36 20.72 13.63
N GLY A 185 5.24 21.99 13.25
CA GLY A 185 6.35 22.82 12.75
C GLY A 185 6.97 22.36 11.43
N ASP A 186 6.45 21.28 10.81
CA ASP A 186 7.01 20.66 9.59
C ASP A 186 6.27 21.06 8.30
N GLY A 187 5.13 21.74 8.42
CA GLY A 187 4.26 22.14 7.31
C GLY A 187 3.65 20.97 6.53
N ARG A 188 3.80 19.73 7.01
CA ARG A 188 3.36 18.49 6.37
C ARG A 188 2.33 17.71 7.17
N THR A 189 2.37 17.85 8.49
CA THR A 189 1.42 17.21 9.39
C THR A 189 0.19 18.08 9.51
N LEU A 190 -0.98 17.51 9.25
CA LEU A 190 -2.28 18.17 9.33
C LEU A 190 -3.15 17.42 10.34
N ARG A 191 -4.06 18.12 11.01
CA ARG A 191 -5.06 17.49 11.86
C ARG A 191 -6.27 17.09 11.02
N VAL A 192 -6.69 15.82 11.10
CA VAL A 192 -7.90 15.35 10.44
C VAL A 192 -9.12 15.63 11.31
N VAL A 193 -10.15 16.24 10.71
CA VAL A 193 -11.43 16.56 11.34
C VAL A 193 -12.60 15.83 10.70
N GLY A 194 -12.40 15.22 9.52
CA GLY A 194 -13.40 14.42 8.84
C GLY A 194 -12.77 13.43 7.86
N VAL A 195 -13.44 12.33 7.60
CA VAL A 195 -13.05 11.30 6.63
C VAL A 195 -14.29 10.86 5.86
N THR A 196 -14.24 10.88 4.54
CA THR A 196 -15.35 10.44 3.68
C THR A 196 -14.83 9.47 2.64
N GLU A 197 -15.38 8.25 2.60
CA GLU A 197 -15.04 7.28 1.56
C GLU A 197 -15.78 7.62 0.27
N ARG A 198 -15.04 7.85 -0.82
CA ARG A 198 -15.55 8.08 -2.18
C ARG A 198 -16.75 9.05 -2.20
N PRO A 199 -16.55 10.32 -1.86
CA PRO A 199 -17.61 11.31 -1.88
C PRO A 199 -18.23 11.40 -3.28
N GLN A 200 -19.51 11.79 -3.34
CA GLN A 200 -20.15 12.05 -4.64
C GLN A 200 -19.42 13.17 -5.38
N PRO A 201 -19.36 13.13 -6.72
CA PRO A 201 -18.75 14.20 -7.50
C PRO A 201 -19.29 15.57 -7.11
N GLY A 202 -18.40 16.51 -6.80
CA GLY A 202 -18.76 17.87 -6.38
C GLY A 202 -19.20 18.04 -4.93
N SER A 203 -19.29 16.96 -4.13
CA SER A 203 -19.65 17.03 -2.69
C SER A 203 -18.43 17.01 -1.75
N ALA A 204 -17.22 16.83 -2.27
CA ALA A 204 -16.01 16.83 -1.46
C ALA A 204 -15.71 18.26 -0.97
N PHE A 205 -15.66 18.43 0.36
CA PHE A 205 -15.28 19.70 0.99
C PHE A 205 -13.77 19.93 1.02
N SER A 206 -13.00 18.91 0.66
CA SER A 206 -11.54 18.91 0.70
C SER A 206 -10.94 18.24 -0.53
N HIS A 207 -9.66 18.49 -0.75
CA HIS A 207 -8.87 17.93 -1.85
C HIS A 207 -7.69 17.09 -1.36
N TYR A 208 -7.76 16.56 -0.15
CA TYR A 208 -6.72 15.68 0.41
C TYR A 208 -7.16 14.22 0.32
N GLY A 209 -6.56 13.48 -0.60
CA GLY A 209 -6.86 12.07 -0.80
C GLY A 209 -6.05 11.14 0.10
N ILE A 210 -6.56 9.94 0.35
CA ILE A 210 -5.88 8.87 1.09
C ILE A 210 -5.07 8.00 0.13
N PHE A 211 -3.79 7.72 0.45
CA PHE A 211 -2.87 6.99 -0.42
C PHE A 211 -2.38 5.65 0.16
N GLY A 212 -3.24 4.94 0.88
CA GLY A 212 -3.04 3.53 1.23
C GLY A 212 -1.83 3.24 2.13
N ARG A 213 -1.35 4.23 2.89
CA ARG A 213 -0.38 4.06 3.97
C ARG A 213 -0.94 4.65 5.24
N TYR A 214 -0.86 3.86 6.31
CA TYR A 214 -1.41 4.26 7.61
C TYR A 214 -0.50 3.78 8.73
N ILE A 215 -0.46 4.55 9.83
CA ILE A 215 -0.08 4.08 11.14
C ILE A 215 -1.35 4.09 11.99
N LEU A 216 -1.66 2.98 12.60
CA LEU A 216 -2.89 2.79 13.37
C LEU A 216 -2.57 2.40 14.81
N GLU A 217 -3.35 2.95 15.73
CA GLU A 217 -3.35 2.55 17.13
C GLU A 217 -4.19 1.28 17.34
N PRO A 218 -3.87 0.43 18.33
CA PRO A 218 -4.66 -0.78 18.62
C PRO A 218 -6.14 -0.49 18.91
N ALA A 219 -6.45 0.69 19.40
CA ALA A 219 -7.83 1.13 19.63
C ALA A 219 -8.71 1.11 18.38
N ILE A 220 -8.09 1.15 17.18
CA ILE A 220 -8.82 1.05 15.90
C ILE A 220 -9.66 -0.22 15.81
N PHE A 221 -9.21 -1.33 16.40
CA PHE A 221 -9.97 -2.58 16.35
C PHE A 221 -11.35 -2.46 17.02
N SER A 222 -11.44 -1.70 18.10
CA SER A 222 -12.74 -1.43 18.76
C SER A 222 -13.64 -0.50 17.92
N CYS A 223 -13.04 0.37 17.12
CA CYS A 223 -13.77 1.22 16.17
C CYS A 223 -14.29 0.36 14.99
N ILE A 224 -13.44 -0.53 14.46
CA ILE A 224 -13.85 -1.47 13.40
C ILE A 224 -15.01 -2.36 13.85
N ASP A 225 -15.00 -2.87 15.09
CA ASP A 225 -16.06 -3.71 15.62
C ASP A 225 -17.42 -2.95 15.73
N ARG A 226 -17.38 -1.61 15.76
CA ARG A 226 -18.56 -0.73 15.79
C ARG A 226 -18.96 -0.17 14.42
N THR A 227 -18.07 -0.31 13.42
CA THR A 227 -18.33 0.17 12.05
C THR A 227 -19.43 -0.66 11.41
N ARG A 228 -20.37 0.01 10.75
CA ARG A 228 -21.44 -0.64 9.98
C ARG A 228 -21.01 -0.77 8.51
N PRO A 229 -21.51 -1.78 7.79
CA PRO A 229 -21.28 -1.85 6.35
C PRO A 229 -21.74 -0.56 5.66
N GLY A 230 -20.83 0.01 4.86
CA GLY A 230 -21.02 1.25 4.11
C GLY A 230 -21.12 0.99 2.61
N PHE A 231 -20.34 1.73 1.81
CA PHE A 231 -20.32 1.60 0.35
C PHE A 231 -20.09 0.14 -0.08
N ALA A 232 -20.89 -0.34 -1.03
CA ALA A 232 -20.89 -1.72 -1.53
C ALA A 232 -21.11 -2.82 -0.47
N GLY A 233 -21.63 -2.50 0.71
CA GLY A 233 -21.80 -3.47 1.81
C GLY A 233 -20.52 -3.84 2.54
N GLU A 234 -19.43 -3.13 2.29
CA GLU A 234 -18.12 -3.38 2.88
C GLU A 234 -17.91 -2.58 4.18
N LEU A 235 -17.09 -3.10 5.09
CA LEU A 235 -16.60 -2.36 6.26
C LEU A 235 -15.46 -1.44 5.81
N GLN A 236 -15.77 -0.14 5.72
CA GLN A 236 -14.80 0.86 5.27
C GLN A 236 -13.87 1.28 6.41
N LEU A 237 -12.57 1.38 6.12
CA LEU A 237 -11.60 1.88 7.09
C LEU A 237 -11.85 3.37 7.41
N ALA A 238 -12.30 4.14 6.43
CA ALA A 238 -12.64 5.55 6.59
C ALA A 238 -13.62 5.79 7.74
N ASP A 239 -14.68 4.98 7.83
CA ASP A 239 -15.68 5.07 8.90
C ASP A 239 -15.09 4.72 10.27
N SER A 240 -14.19 3.72 10.31
CA SER A 240 -13.49 3.33 11.54
C SER A 240 -12.52 4.41 12.02
N LEU A 241 -11.84 5.08 11.08
CA LEU A 241 -10.94 6.20 11.36
C LEU A 241 -11.72 7.41 11.93
N LEU A 242 -12.89 7.69 11.36
CA LEU A 242 -13.77 8.75 11.87
C LEU A 242 -14.19 8.48 13.32
N LEU A 243 -14.60 7.24 13.63
CA LEU A 243 -14.91 6.82 15.01
C LEU A 243 -13.68 6.90 15.93
N SER A 244 -12.48 6.67 15.41
CA SER A 244 -11.23 6.80 16.18
C SER A 244 -10.92 8.26 16.49
N ALA A 245 -11.18 9.17 15.55
CA ALA A 245 -10.94 10.60 15.70
C ALA A 245 -11.76 11.25 16.83
N GLU A 246 -12.88 10.64 17.23
CA GLU A 246 -13.68 11.07 18.39
C GLU A 246 -12.94 10.87 19.73
N ARG A 247 -11.93 10.00 19.78
CA ARG A 247 -11.29 9.54 21.01
C ARG A 247 -9.80 9.89 21.11
N ALA A 248 -9.13 10.00 19.97
CA ALA A 248 -7.71 10.25 19.90
C ALA A 248 -7.36 11.09 18.67
N PRO A 249 -6.21 11.77 18.66
CA PRO A 249 -5.74 12.52 17.51
C PRO A 249 -5.64 11.64 16.26
N LEU A 250 -6.13 12.19 15.13
CA LEU A 250 -5.96 11.61 13.79
C LEU A 250 -5.21 12.62 12.93
N TYR A 251 -4.10 12.20 12.36
CA TYR A 251 -3.23 13.04 11.55
C TYR A 251 -3.21 12.61 10.10
N ALA A 252 -3.05 13.57 9.20
CA ALA A 252 -2.73 13.36 7.81
C ALA A 252 -1.31 13.89 7.56
N TYR A 253 -0.47 13.08 6.92
CA TYR A 253 0.89 13.46 6.58
C TYR A 253 1.07 13.61 5.08
N LEU A 254 1.46 14.81 4.64
CA LEU A 254 1.78 15.13 3.24
C LEU A 254 3.09 14.45 2.84
N PHE A 255 3.01 13.20 2.39
CA PHE A 255 4.19 12.41 2.05
C PHE A 255 4.92 12.94 0.81
N GLN A 256 6.22 12.65 0.75
CA GLN A 256 7.07 12.92 -0.40
C GLN A 256 7.21 11.66 -1.25
N GLY A 257 7.26 11.85 -2.56
CA GLY A 257 7.45 10.77 -3.53
C GLY A 257 6.45 10.82 -4.67
N ALA A 258 6.71 10.08 -5.74
CA ALA A 258 5.75 9.82 -6.80
C ALA A 258 4.85 8.64 -6.39
N HIS A 259 3.58 8.65 -6.79
CA HIS A 259 2.67 7.55 -6.51
C HIS A 259 2.02 7.03 -7.80
N TYR A 260 1.67 5.74 -7.79
CA TYR A 260 1.01 5.04 -8.90
C TYR A 260 -0.09 4.13 -8.34
N ASP A 261 -1.34 4.29 -8.80
CA ASP A 261 -2.45 3.37 -8.49
C ASP A 261 -2.38 2.18 -9.46
N ALA A 262 -1.53 1.21 -9.16
CA ALA A 262 -1.39 -0.01 -9.95
C ALA A 262 -2.60 -0.96 -9.83
N GLY A 263 -3.60 -0.61 -9.03
CA GLY A 263 -4.88 -1.33 -8.96
C GLY A 263 -5.82 -1.05 -10.13
N ASN A 264 -5.48 -0.18 -11.08
CA ASN A 264 -6.20 0.07 -12.33
C ASN A 264 -5.28 -0.04 -13.55
N LYS A 265 -5.85 -0.22 -14.75
CA LYS A 265 -5.09 -0.49 -15.98
C LYS A 265 -4.10 0.63 -16.33
N LEU A 266 -4.52 1.90 -16.26
CA LEU A 266 -3.65 3.02 -16.61
C LEU A 266 -2.50 3.17 -15.61
N GLY A 267 -2.81 3.21 -14.31
CA GLY A 267 -1.79 3.33 -13.26
C GLY A 267 -0.83 2.15 -13.23
N PHE A 268 -1.31 0.92 -13.55
CA PHE A 268 -0.47 -0.25 -13.72
C PHE A 268 0.58 -0.06 -14.84
N VAL A 269 0.16 0.44 -16.01
CA VAL A 269 1.08 0.72 -17.12
C VAL A 269 2.04 1.86 -16.75
N GLN A 270 1.55 2.94 -16.13
CA GLN A 270 2.38 4.05 -15.68
C GLN A 270 3.45 3.59 -14.68
N ALA A 271 3.07 2.77 -13.70
CA ALA A 271 4.01 2.18 -12.75
C ALA A 271 5.05 1.32 -13.47
N THR A 272 4.62 0.43 -14.37
CA THR A 272 5.53 -0.44 -15.13
C THR A 272 6.56 0.38 -15.90
N VAL A 273 6.15 1.42 -16.60
CA VAL A 273 7.09 2.29 -17.35
C VAL A 273 8.03 3.03 -16.40
N ALA A 274 7.51 3.60 -15.31
CA ALA A 274 8.31 4.36 -14.36
C ALA A 274 9.39 3.52 -13.69
N TYR A 275 9.05 2.28 -13.30
CA TYR A 275 10.02 1.37 -12.68
C TYR A 275 10.98 0.74 -13.71
N ALA A 276 10.51 0.43 -14.93
CA ALA A 276 11.39 -0.04 -16.01
C ALA A 276 12.44 1.00 -16.41
N LEU A 277 12.11 2.31 -16.36
CA LEU A 277 13.07 3.37 -16.64
C LEU A 277 14.14 3.55 -15.54
N LYS A 278 13.97 2.92 -14.37
CA LYS A 278 14.96 2.89 -13.28
C LYS A 278 15.80 1.63 -13.27
N ASP A 279 15.36 0.62 -13.99
CA ASP A 279 16.08 -0.64 -14.11
C ASP A 279 17.23 -0.49 -15.10
N PRO A 280 18.51 -0.75 -14.70
CA PRO A 280 19.67 -0.57 -15.58
C PRO A 280 19.61 -1.41 -16.87
N GLU A 281 18.98 -2.59 -16.82
CA GLU A 281 18.86 -3.48 -17.99
C GLU A 281 17.74 -3.04 -18.94
N LEU A 282 16.68 -2.40 -18.42
CA LEU A 282 15.50 -2.04 -19.19
C LEU A 282 15.51 -0.59 -19.68
N ALA A 283 16.12 0.33 -18.96
CA ALA A 283 16.02 1.77 -19.22
C ALA A 283 16.46 2.16 -20.64
N GLN A 284 17.67 1.80 -21.03
CA GLN A 284 18.21 2.15 -22.35
C GLN A 284 17.47 1.47 -23.51
N PRO A 285 17.21 0.14 -23.49
CA PRO A 285 16.40 -0.51 -24.53
C PRO A 285 15.00 0.08 -24.65
N LEU A 286 14.36 0.44 -23.54
CA LEU A 286 13.02 1.03 -23.54
C LEU A 286 13.00 2.43 -24.15
N GLN A 287 14.00 3.28 -23.84
CA GLN A 287 14.14 4.60 -24.47
C GLN A 287 14.33 4.49 -25.99
N THR A 288 15.23 3.62 -26.44
CA THR A 288 15.45 3.37 -27.87
C THR A 288 14.20 2.86 -28.58
N TYR A 289 13.46 1.95 -27.91
CA TYR A 289 12.19 1.47 -28.46
C TYR A 289 11.16 2.60 -28.57
N TRP A 290 11.05 3.46 -27.54
CA TRP A 290 10.11 4.60 -27.51
C TRP A 290 10.34 5.58 -28.62
N GLU A 291 11.61 5.96 -28.88
CA GLU A 291 11.98 6.85 -29.99
C GLU A 291 11.57 6.28 -31.36
N ARG A 292 11.63 4.97 -31.51
CA ARG A 292 11.33 4.28 -32.78
C ARG A 292 9.83 4.16 -33.06
N ILE A 293 8.98 3.96 -32.05
CA ILE A 293 7.55 3.67 -32.28
C ILE A 293 6.73 4.91 -32.64
N GLN A 294 7.20 6.13 -32.38
CA GLN A 294 6.46 7.39 -32.58
C GLN A 294 4.93 7.18 -32.41
N PRO A 295 4.38 7.28 -31.19
CA PRO A 295 3.00 6.92 -30.95
C PRO A 295 2.08 7.74 -31.91
N PRO A 296 1.12 7.10 -32.60
CA PRO A 296 0.20 7.81 -33.46
C PRO A 296 -0.51 8.89 -32.62
N LYS A 297 -0.67 10.11 -33.20
CA LYS A 297 -1.46 11.16 -32.57
C LYS A 297 -2.88 10.61 -32.38
N ILE A 298 -3.22 10.21 -31.15
CA ILE A 298 -4.56 9.77 -30.82
C ILE A 298 -5.48 10.98 -30.97
N LYS A 299 -6.30 11.00 -32.03
CA LYS A 299 -7.42 11.93 -32.11
C LYS A 299 -8.42 11.49 -31.05
N VAL A 300 -8.45 12.21 -29.92
CA VAL A 300 -9.56 12.07 -28.98
C VAL A 300 -10.77 12.64 -29.70
N ALA A 301 -11.73 11.77 -30.04
CA ALA A 301 -13.04 12.23 -30.46
C ALA A 301 -13.65 12.99 -29.26
N VAL A 302 -13.88 14.29 -29.45
CA VAL A 302 -14.56 15.16 -28.49
C VAL A 302 -16.05 14.85 -28.48
#